data_be63035fddd29c6359482d776525cbe4
#
_entry.id   be63035fddd29c6359482d776525cbe4
#
_cell.length_a   1.000
_cell.length_b   1.000
_cell.length_c   1.000
_cell.angle_alpha   90.00
_cell.angle_beta   90.00
_cell.angle_gamma   90.00
#
_symmetry.space_group_name_H-M   'P 1'
#
loop_
_entity.id
_entity.type
_entity.pdbx_description
1 polymer ?
#
loop_
_entity_poly.entity_id
_entity_poly.type
_entity_poly.pdbx_seq_one_letter_code
_entity_poly.pdbx_strand_id
1 'polypeptide(L)'
;NRSRPFDNIYLFSPKRVILDKEIETLILGLVFDDFREEGVRYDIAKSISIEDIEETLYLSEIGRKIIQDQTMVLDIEDDFGGLADSLQDQTERSLNQYLETNFDLWSRRPYMRGVVFNSLYKTRNKMFGIDPTTKRKMIKPRFNNNWSALEEIVRITNQKDINLFLYIAPIRNDVEIPYLESEYLEFKNKIENLSQKEGFYLKNYENLIPPEHWGLKDSTTVDGEPELDFMHFQEGGHIILAETIFEFLEDEMDEDK
;
A
#
# COMPACT_ATOMS: atom_id res chain seq x y z
N ASN A 1 -2.84 0.06 -10.01
CA ASN A 1 -2.25 1.06 -9.09
C ASN A 1 -2.58 0.65 -7.67
N ARG A 2 -1.74 -0.19 -7.08
CA ARG A 2 -1.89 -0.55 -5.65
C ARG A 2 -1.17 0.52 -4.85
N SER A 3 -1.93 1.33 -4.11
CA SER A 3 -1.33 2.16 -3.05
C SER A 3 -0.81 1.21 -1.97
N ARG A 4 0.41 1.45 -1.52
CA ARG A 4 0.96 0.76 -0.36
C ARG A 4 0.40 1.45 0.86
N PRO A 5 -0.34 0.77 1.74
CA PRO A 5 -1.02 1.43 2.86
C PRO A 5 -0.06 2.26 3.71
N PHE A 6 1.14 1.73 3.97
CA PHE A 6 2.11 2.44 4.80
C PHE A 6 2.74 3.65 4.13
N ASP A 7 3.07 3.56 2.82
CA ASP A 7 3.54 4.72 2.06
C ASP A 7 2.48 5.82 2.07
N ASN A 8 1.22 5.47 1.79
CA ASN A 8 0.12 6.43 1.78
C ASN A 8 -0.14 7.04 3.15
N ILE A 9 -0.20 6.24 4.21
CA ILE A 9 -0.55 6.71 5.54
C ILE A 9 0.60 7.48 6.16
N TYR A 10 1.82 7.00 6.03
CA TYR A 10 2.97 7.71 6.55
C TYR A 10 3.17 9.08 5.90
N LEU A 11 2.81 9.20 4.61
CA LEU A 11 2.94 10.44 3.86
C LEU A 11 1.70 11.34 3.95
N PHE A 12 0.49 10.77 4.05
CA PHE A 12 -0.75 11.55 4.22
C PHE A 12 -1.05 11.88 5.67
N SER A 13 -0.67 11.00 6.60
CA SER A 13 -0.89 11.21 8.03
C SER A 13 -0.20 12.48 8.56
N PRO A 14 1.11 12.74 8.31
CA PRO A 14 1.70 14.00 8.76
C PRO A 14 1.01 15.24 8.21
N LYS A 15 0.70 15.27 6.92
CA LYS A 15 0.10 16.45 6.30
C LYS A 15 -1.33 16.71 6.75
N ARG A 16 -2.18 15.69 6.81
CA ARG A 16 -3.57 15.83 7.27
C ARG A 16 -3.69 15.80 8.79
N VAL A 17 -3.03 14.87 9.45
CA VAL A 17 -3.09 14.71 10.91
C VAL A 17 -2.37 15.84 11.65
N ILE A 18 -1.37 16.48 11.03
CA ILE A 18 -0.65 17.62 11.63
C ILE A 18 -1.34 18.94 11.31
N LEU A 19 -1.88 19.09 10.09
CA LEU A 19 -2.51 20.32 9.62
C LEU A 19 -4.00 20.38 9.92
N ASP A 20 -4.69 19.23 9.96
CA ASP A 20 -6.13 19.13 10.22
C ASP A 20 -6.33 18.76 11.69
N LYS A 21 -6.71 19.74 12.50
CA LYS A 21 -6.99 19.56 13.93
C LYS A 21 -8.30 18.80 14.21
N GLU A 22 -9.01 18.37 13.16
CA GLU A 22 -10.34 17.77 13.23
C GLU A 22 -10.36 16.24 13.08
N ILE A 23 -9.18 15.59 12.91
CA ILE A 23 -9.15 14.13 12.85
C ILE A 23 -9.14 13.57 14.27
N GLU A 24 -10.22 12.95 14.64
CA GLU A 24 -10.38 12.28 15.94
C GLU A 24 -9.96 10.80 15.89
N THR A 25 -10.14 10.14 14.73
CA THR A 25 -9.89 8.71 14.57
C THR A 25 -9.18 8.37 13.27
N LEU A 26 -8.15 7.53 13.36
CA LEU A 26 -7.45 6.93 12.22
C LEU A 26 -7.75 5.44 12.14
N ILE A 27 -8.34 5.00 11.02
CA ILE A 27 -8.65 3.59 10.76
C ILE A 27 -7.67 3.04 9.73
N LEU A 28 -7.04 1.90 10.02
CA LEU A 28 -6.06 1.30 9.14
C LEU A 28 -6.20 -0.23 9.07
N GLY A 29 -6.46 -0.74 7.87
CA GLY A 29 -6.42 -2.17 7.60
C GLY A 29 -5.01 -2.66 7.29
N LEU A 30 -4.56 -3.70 7.97
CA LEU A 30 -3.24 -4.28 7.84
C LEU A 30 -3.30 -5.58 7.04
N VAL A 31 -2.45 -5.69 6.03
CA VAL A 31 -2.28 -6.90 5.22
C VAL A 31 -0.83 -7.36 5.30
N PHE A 32 -0.59 -8.67 5.47
CA PHE A 32 0.77 -9.21 5.57
C PHE A 32 1.63 -8.87 4.33
N ASP A 33 1.03 -8.83 3.14
CA ASP A 33 1.75 -8.47 1.91
C ASP A 33 2.28 -7.02 1.92
N ASP A 34 1.63 -6.10 2.63
CA ASP A 34 2.10 -4.72 2.73
C ASP A 34 3.46 -4.63 3.43
N PHE A 35 3.70 -5.52 4.40
CA PHE A 35 5.00 -5.61 5.08
C PHE A 35 6.11 -6.26 4.23
N ARG A 36 5.78 -6.79 3.06
CA ARG A 36 6.72 -7.39 2.09
C ARG A 36 7.10 -6.44 0.96
N GLU A 37 6.45 -5.30 0.88
CA GLU A 37 6.69 -4.27 -0.13
C GLU A 37 7.89 -3.37 0.23
N GLU A 38 8.44 -2.65 -0.75
CA GLU A 38 9.63 -1.80 -0.59
C GLU A 38 9.51 -0.49 -1.37
N GLY A 39 10.08 0.57 -0.81
CA GLY A 39 10.24 1.87 -1.44
C GLY A 39 8.97 2.73 -1.48
N VAL A 40 9.13 3.98 -1.82
CA VAL A 40 8.07 4.98 -2.00
C VAL A 40 7.65 5.04 -3.47
N ARG A 41 6.36 5.21 -3.76
CA ARG A 41 5.88 5.36 -5.13
C ARG A 41 6.10 6.78 -5.62
N TYR A 42 6.45 6.92 -6.88
CA TYR A 42 6.65 8.21 -7.52
C TYR A 42 5.47 9.16 -7.36
N ASP A 43 4.25 8.70 -7.65
CA ASP A 43 3.04 9.55 -7.53
C ASP A 43 2.83 10.07 -6.10
N ILE A 44 3.19 9.26 -5.11
CA ILE A 44 3.15 9.63 -3.70
C ILE A 44 4.28 10.59 -3.39
N ALA A 45 5.52 10.28 -3.79
CA ALA A 45 6.68 11.15 -3.60
C ALA A 45 6.44 12.54 -4.15
N LYS A 46 5.84 12.64 -5.34
CA LYS A 46 5.51 13.90 -6.00
C LYS A 46 4.38 14.69 -5.33
N SER A 47 3.44 14.00 -4.67
CA SER A 47 2.28 14.66 -4.03
C SER A 47 2.61 15.36 -2.72
N ILE A 48 3.83 15.18 -2.22
CA ILE A 48 4.27 15.66 -0.92
C ILE A 48 5.32 16.73 -1.11
N SER A 49 5.04 17.96 -0.65
CA SER A 49 6.06 18.99 -0.59
C SER A 49 7.01 18.72 0.59
N ILE A 50 8.30 18.91 0.36
CA ILE A 50 9.33 18.67 1.37
C ILE A 50 9.09 19.53 2.61
N GLU A 51 8.61 20.74 2.45
CA GLU A 51 8.33 21.69 3.55
C GLU A 51 7.28 21.20 4.55
N ASP A 52 6.27 20.44 4.07
CA ASP A 52 5.18 19.92 4.91
C ASP A 52 5.61 18.68 5.74
N ILE A 53 6.72 18.05 5.37
CA ILE A 53 7.13 16.73 5.89
C ILE A 53 8.32 16.87 6.85
N GLU A 54 9.16 17.89 6.66
CA GLU A 54 10.47 18.01 7.32
C GLU A 54 10.35 18.00 8.84
N GLU A 55 9.43 18.74 9.43
CA GLU A 55 9.34 18.86 10.89
C GLU A 55 8.97 17.54 11.59
N THR A 56 8.16 16.70 10.95
CA THR A 56 7.64 15.47 11.61
C THR A 56 8.45 14.24 11.27
N LEU A 57 8.87 14.09 10.01
CA LEU A 57 9.58 12.89 9.56
C LEU A 57 11.06 12.92 9.95
N TYR A 58 11.69 14.09 10.05
CA TYR A 58 13.10 14.17 10.51
C TYR A 58 13.30 13.74 11.96
N LEU A 59 12.25 13.68 12.76
CA LEU A 59 12.34 13.28 14.17
C LEU A 59 12.60 11.79 14.34
N SER A 60 12.25 10.96 13.34
CA SER A 60 12.45 9.51 13.41
C SER A 60 13.47 9.00 12.39
N GLU A 61 14.09 7.86 12.67
CA GLU A 61 15.04 7.21 11.76
C GLU A 61 14.34 6.74 10.49
N ILE A 62 13.15 6.13 10.63
CA ILE A 62 12.37 5.67 9.49
C ILE A 62 11.85 6.83 8.64
N GLY A 63 11.47 7.94 9.26
CA GLY A 63 11.06 9.14 8.53
C GLY A 63 12.19 9.72 7.69
N ARG A 64 13.41 9.83 8.24
CA ARG A 64 14.59 10.26 7.47
C ARG A 64 14.87 9.33 6.29
N LYS A 65 14.72 8.01 6.49
CA LYS A 65 14.87 7.03 5.41
C LYS A 65 13.82 7.21 4.31
N ILE A 66 12.56 7.43 4.67
CA ILE A 66 11.47 7.68 3.70
C ILE A 66 11.76 8.94 2.88
N ILE A 67 12.23 10.02 3.52
CA ILE A 67 12.61 11.25 2.82
C ILE A 67 13.77 10.98 1.84
N GLN A 68 14.79 10.22 2.28
CA GLN A 68 15.89 9.86 1.41
C GLN A 68 15.44 9.02 0.21
N ASP A 69 14.59 8.02 0.43
CA ASP A 69 14.03 7.18 -0.63
C ASP A 69 13.15 8.02 -1.58
N GLN A 70 12.38 8.98 -1.05
CA GLN A 70 11.58 9.93 -1.82
C GLN A 70 12.47 10.82 -2.70
N THR A 71 13.51 11.42 -2.14
CA THR A 71 14.46 12.26 -2.87
C THR A 71 15.11 11.46 -3.99
N MET A 72 15.58 10.23 -3.72
CA MET A 72 16.12 9.34 -4.77
C MET A 72 15.12 9.06 -5.90
N VAL A 73 13.84 8.84 -5.57
CA VAL A 73 12.80 8.57 -6.58
C VAL A 73 12.55 9.81 -7.43
N LEU A 74 12.55 11.00 -6.84
CA LEU A 74 12.39 12.27 -7.55
C LEU A 74 13.62 12.60 -8.39
N ASP A 75 14.82 12.41 -7.85
CA ASP A 75 16.10 12.64 -8.57
C ASP A 75 16.25 11.74 -9.79
N ILE A 76 15.83 10.47 -9.71
CA ILE A 76 15.85 9.56 -10.87
C ILE A 76 14.92 10.06 -11.99
N GLU A 77 13.77 10.61 -11.66
CA GLU A 77 12.86 11.19 -12.66
C GLU A 77 13.36 12.56 -13.13
N ASP A 78 13.96 13.35 -12.26
CA ASP A 78 14.56 14.64 -12.63
C ASP A 78 15.81 14.45 -13.51
N ASP A 79 16.63 13.40 -13.31
CA ASP A 79 17.70 13.01 -14.23
C ASP A 79 17.16 12.58 -15.62
N PHE A 80 15.93 12.05 -15.68
CA PHE A 80 15.24 11.74 -16.93
C PHE A 80 14.32 12.88 -17.43
N GLY A 81 13.99 13.88 -16.58
CA GLY A 81 13.06 14.98 -16.87
C GLY A 81 13.53 16.37 -16.45
N GLY A 82 14.54 16.48 -15.63
CA GLY A 82 14.95 17.72 -14.92
C GLY A 82 15.92 18.64 -15.63
N LEU A 83 16.20 18.41 -16.89
CA LEU A 83 16.72 19.45 -17.81
C LEU A 83 15.55 20.25 -18.43
N ALA A 84 14.49 20.42 -17.62
CA ALA A 84 13.32 21.19 -17.99
C ALA A 84 13.70 22.63 -18.28
N ASP A 85 13.30 23.06 -19.45
CA ASP A 85 13.53 24.35 -20.10
C ASP A 85 14.75 24.44 -21.03
N SER A 86 15.44 23.34 -21.29
CA SER A 86 16.34 23.31 -22.44
C SER A 86 15.52 23.34 -23.75
N LEU A 87 16.07 23.92 -24.80
CA LEU A 87 15.51 23.83 -26.15
C LEU A 87 15.26 22.38 -26.58
N GLN A 88 16.01 21.42 -26.01
CA GLN A 88 15.89 20.00 -26.23
C GLN A 88 14.57 19.47 -25.68
N ASP A 89 14.19 19.81 -24.44
CA ASP A 89 12.94 19.33 -23.84
C ASP A 89 11.69 19.92 -24.49
N GLN A 90 11.77 21.20 -24.94
CA GLN A 90 10.71 21.78 -25.74
C GLN A 90 10.56 21.08 -27.07
N THR A 91 11.69 20.72 -27.70
CA THR A 91 11.70 19.97 -28.96
C THR A 91 11.21 18.56 -28.76
N GLU A 92 11.60 17.85 -27.71
CA GLU A 92 11.13 16.50 -27.37
C GLU A 92 9.65 16.49 -27.03
N ARG A 93 9.18 17.45 -26.23
CA ARG A 93 7.75 17.60 -25.94
C ARG A 93 6.94 17.86 -27.23
N SER A 94 7.39 18.76 -28.07
CA SER A 94 6.71 19.07 -29.34
C SER A 94 6.73 17.87 -30.29
N LEU A 95 7.84 17.15 -30.35
CA LEU A 95 7.99 15.93 -31.14
C LEU A 95 7.09 14.81 -30.61
N ASN A 96 7.06 14.59 -29.30
CA ASN A 96 6.19 13.60 -28.66
C ASN A 96 4.73 13.94 -28.91
N GLN A 97 4.33 15.20 -28.75
CA GLN A 97 2.96 15.65 -29.02
C GLN A 97 2.60 15.48 -30.51
N TYR A 98 3.50 15.78 -31.42
CA TYR A 98 3.30 15.55 -32.85
C TYR A 98 3.14 14.04 -33.14
N LEU A 99 3.99 13.19 -32.56
CA LEU A 99 3.94 11.75 -32.75
C LEU A 99 2.67 11.15 -32.12
N GLU A 100 2.25 11.59 -30.96
CA GLU A 100 1.00 11.17 -30.30
C GLU A 100 -0.24 11.54 -31.12
N THR A 101 -0.21 12.71 -31.76
CA THR A 101 -1.35 13.19 -32.57
C THR A 101 -1.45 12.48 -33.93
N ASN A 102 -0.30 12.11 -34.53
CA ASN A 102 -0.25 11.62 -35.91
C ASN A 102 0.00 10.12 -36.04
N PHE A 103 0.42 9.45 -34.97
CA PHE A 103 0.75 8.03 -35.01
C PHE A 103 0.06 7.27 -33.86
N ASP A 104 -0.98 6.52 -34.18
CA ASP A 104 -1.75 5.70 -33.23
C ASP A 104 -0.88 4.75 -32.38
N LEU A 105 0.18 4.20 -32.96
CA LEU A 105 1.12 3.33 -32.26
C LEU A 105 1.92 4.10 -31.17
N TRP A 106 2.23 5.36 -31.44
CA TRP A 106 2.96 6.19 -30.48
C TRP A 106 2.06 6.63 -29.33
N SER A 107 0.83 7.03 -29.60
CA SER A 107 -0.17 7.36 -28.56
C SER A 107 -0.48 6.16 -27.66
N ARG A 108 -0.41 4.94 -28.19
CA ARG A 108 -0.62 3.69 -27.44
C ARG A 108 0.62 3.14 -26.75
N ARG A 109 1.79 3.81 -26.89
CA ARG A 109 3.07 3.37 -26.30
C ARG A 109 2.98 3.04 -24.80
N PRO A 110 2.38 3.87 -23.92
CA PRO A 110 2.25 3.54 -22.49
C PRO A 110 1.44 2.27 -22.25
N TYR A 111 0.34 2.10 -22.99
CA TYR A 111 -0.47 0.90 -22.95
C TYR A 111 0.29 -0.33 -23.42
N MET A 112 0.95 -0.25 -24.59
CA MET A 112 1.76 -1.34 -25.16
C MET A 112 2.88 -1.75 -24.21
N ARG A 113 3.57 -0.77 -23.60
CA ARG A 113 4.57 -1.02 -22.57
C ARG A 113 3.99 -1.82 -21.42
N GLY A 114 2.83 -1.42 -20.90
CA GLY A 114 2.11 -2.15 -19.85
C GLY A 114 1.78 -3.59 -20.25
N VAL A 115 1.29 -3.80 -21.47
CA VAL A 115 1.00 -5.15 -22.00
C VAL A 115 2.25 -6.02 -22.09
N VAL A 116 3.35 -5.47 -22.61
CA VAL A 116 4.63 -6.20 -22.71
C VAL A 116 5.15 -6.57 -21.33
N PHE A 117 5.22 -5.63 -20.40
CA PHE A 117 5.68 -5.92 -19.03
C PHE A 117 4.79 -6.95 -18.32
N ASN A 118 3.46 -6.84 -18.46
CA ASN A 118 2.54 -7.82 -17.90
C ASN A 118 2.75 -9.21 -18.51
N SER A 119 2.95 -9.29 -19.83
CA SER A 119 3.24 -10.55 -20.52
C SER A 119 4.57 -11.17 -20.04
N LEU A 120 5.63 -10.37 -19.93
CA LEU A 120 6.91 -10.82 -19.40
C LEU A 120 6.79 -11.31 -17.95
N TYR A 121 6.05 -10.59 -17.12
CA TYR A 121 5.79 -10.98 -15.74
C TYR A 121 5.05 -12.32 -15.66
N LYS A 122 3.98 -12.47 -16.43
CA LYS A 122 3.19 -13.71 -16.49
C LYS A 122 4.02 -14.88 -17.04
N THR A 123 4.86 -14.63 -18.05
CA THR A 123 5.78 -15.64 -18.60
C THR A 123 6.79 -16.10 -17.56
N ARG A 124 7.40 -15.15 -16.86
CA ARG A 124 8.31 -15.45 -15.74
C ARG A 124 7.62 -16.33 -14.70
N ASN A 125 6.41 -15.98 -14.29
CA ASN A 125 5.67 -16.75 -13.30
C ASN A 125 5.42 -18.18 -13.77
N LYS A 126 5.05 -18.37 -15.04
CA LYS A 126 4.88 -19.70 -15.65
C LYS A 126 6.18 -20.50 -15.62
N MET A 127 7.33 -19.87 -15.95
CA MET A 127 8.64 -20.53 -15.94
C MET A 127 9.08 -20.98 -14.54
N PHE A 128 8.72 -20.21 -13.51
CA PHE A 128 9.10 -20.50 -12.11
C PHE A 128 8.02 -21.22 -11.32
N GLY A 129 6.91 -21.63 -11.95
CA GLY A 129 5.81 -22.30 -11.28
C GLY A 129 5.17 -21.45 -10.17
N ILE A 130 5.14 -20.13 -10.35
CA ILE A 130 4.54 -19.21 -9.39
C ILE A 130 3.05 -19.10 -9.70
N ASP A 131 2.22 -19.52 -8.77
CA ASP A 131 0.76 -19.46 -8.82
C ASP A 131 0.20 -18.68 -7.61
N PRO A 132 -1.11 -18.42 -7.53
CA PRO A 132 -1.72 -17.70 -6.41
C PRO A 132 -1.56 -18.37 -5.07
N THR A 133 -1.43 -19.70 -5.04
CA THR A 133 -1.27 -20.52 -3.83
C THR A 133 0.18 -20.65 -3.40
N THR A 134 1.12 -20.19 -4.22
CA THR A 134 2.55 -20.18 -3.87
C THR A 134 2.78 -19.44 -2.56
N LYS A 135 3.36 -20.14 -1.58
CA LYS A 135 3.58 -19.61 -0.23
C LYS A 135 4.53 -18.42 -0.24
N ARG A 136 4.05 -17.32 0.26
CA ARG A 136 4.77 -16.05 0.37
C ARG A 136 5.46 -15.98 1.72
N LYS A 137 6.78 -15.77 1.68
CA LYS A 137 7.64 -15.65 2.87
C LYS A 137 7.75 -14.20 3.32
N MET A 138 7.97 -14.01 4.62
CA MET A 138 8.41 -12.74 5.16
C MET A 138 9.77 -12.35 4.58
N ILE A 139 9.89 -11.12 4.12
CA ILE A 139 11.17 -10.54 3.68
C ILE A 139 11.65 -9.64 4.81
N LYS A 140 12.45 -10.21 5.72
CA LYS A 140 12.83 -9.55 6.99
C LYS A 140 13.27 -8.09 6.88
N PRO A 141 14.15 -7.67 5.97
CA PRO A 141 14.52 -6.25 5.86
C PRO A 141 13.34 -5.34 5.55
N ARG A 142 12.46 -5.76 4.62
CA ARG A 142 11.26 -5.00 4.25
C ARG A 142 10.24 -4.99 5.38
N PHE A 143 10.04 -6.15 5.99
CA PHE A 143 9.18 -6.28 7.16
C PHE A 143 9.59 -5.31 8.27
N ASN A 144 10.87 -5.27 8.60
CA ASN A 144 11.37 -4.38 9.65
C ASN A 144 11.19 -2.90 9.30
N ASN A 145 11.41 -2.49 8.05
CA ASN A 145 11.18 -1.12 7.62
C ASN A 145 9.69 -0.73 7.73
N ASN A 146 8.79 -1.59 7.21
CA ASN A 146 7.34 -1.33 7.29
C ASN A 146 6.84 -1.41 8.74
N TRP A 147 7.45 -2.28 9.56
CA TRP A 147 7.17 -2.34 10.99
C TRP A 147 7.53 -1.03 11.69
N SER A 148 8.72 -0.51 11.44
CA SER A 148 9.14 0.79 11.99
C SER A 148 8.26 1.95 11.52
N ALA A 149 7.74 1.89 10.28
CA ALA A 149 6.77 2.85 9.80
C ALA A 149 5.42 2.75 10.55
N LEU A 150 4.96 1.54 10.86
CA LEU A 150 3.77 1.33 11.69
C LEU A 150 3.97 1.87 13.11
N GLU A 151 5.11 1.55 13.75
CA GLU A 151 5.45 2.08 15.08
C GLU A 151 5.47 3.61 15.10
N GLU A 152 5.93 4.24 14.02
CA GLU A 152 5.92 5.69 13.89
C GLU A 152 4.49 6.27 13.72
N ILE A 153 3.61 5.58 12.98
CA ILE A 153 2.19 5.95 12.90
C ILE A 153 1.57 5.92 14.31
N VAL A 154 1.79 4.84 15.07
CA VAL A 154 1.30 4.69 16.44
C VAL A 154 1.85 5.81 17.33
N ARG A 155 3.14 6.13 17.22
CA ARG A 155 3.76 7.23 17.98
C ARG A 155 3.11 8.59 17.66
N ILE A 156 2.87 8.88 16.39
CA ILE A 156 2.27 10.15 15.96
C ILE A 156 0.82 10.26 16.44
N THR A 157 0.02 9.20 16.28
CA THR A 157 -1.37 9.21 16.74
C THR A 157 -1.47 9.41 18.23
N ASN A 158 -0.65 8.72 19.04
CA ASN A 158 -0.57 8.92 20.48
C ASN A 158 -0.15 10.35 20.86
N GLN A 159 0.83 10.93 20.16
CA GLN A 159 1.27 12.32 20.42
C GLN A 159 0.21 13.36 20.06
N LYS A 160 -0.69 13.06 19.16
CA LYS A 160 -1.74 13.97 18.67
C LYS A 160 -3.10 13.72 19.32
N ASP A 161 -3.18 12.76 20.24
CA ASP A 161 -4.43 12.34 20.87
C ASP A 161 -5.48 11.90 19.86
N ILE A 162 -5.04 11.11 18.85
CA ILE A 162 -5.88 10.56 17.79
C ILE A 162 -6.14 9.10 18.11
N ASN A 163 -7.39 8.71 18.16
CA ASN A 163 -7.78 7.32 18.33
C ASN A 163 -7.30 6.49 17.14
N LEU A 164 -6.48 5.47 17.41
CA LEU A 164 -6.00 4.57 16.38
C LEU A 164 -6.77 3.25 16.43
N PHE A 165 -7.46 2.94 15.34
CA PHE A 165 -8.10 1.66 15.13
C PHE A 165 -7.39 0.89 14.01
N LEU A 166 -6.70 -0.20 14.39
CA LEU A 166 -6.08 -1.12 13.44
C LEU A 166 -6.93 -2.38 13.31
N TYR A 167 -7.00 -2.93 12.11
CA TYR A 167 -7.58 -4.25 11.93
C TYR A 167 -6.74 -5.10 10.97
N ILE A 168 -6.65 -6.40 11.25
CA ILE A 168 -6.11 -7.36 10.30
C ILE A 168 -7.17 -7.57 9.24
N ALA A 169 -6.83 -7.22 8.01
CA ALA A 169 -7.77 -7.21 6.90
C ALA A 169 -8.24 -8.63 6.54
N PRO A 170 -9.48 -8.77 6.03
CA PRO A 170 -9.98 -10.05 5.57
C PRO A 170 -9.09 -10.68 4.51
N ILE A 171 -8.92 -11.99 4.60
CA ILE A 171 -8.27 -12.81 3.60
C ILE A 171 -9.17 -13.99 3.26
N ARG A 172 -9.14 -14.43 1.99
CA ARG A 172 -9.89 -15.59 1.57
C ARG A 172 -9.42 -16.83 2.34
N ASN A 173 -10.36 -17.52 2.99
CA ASN A 173 -10.09 -18.61 3.93
C ASN A 173 -10.81 -19.94 3.62
N ASP A 174 -11.58 -19.99 2.52
CA ASP A 174 -12.18 -21.23 2.00
C ASP A 174 -11.16 -22.16 1.32
N VAL A 175 -9.95 -21.65 1.13
CA VAL A 175 -8.78 -22.37 0.63
C VAL A 175 -7.55 -22.01 1.46
N GLU A 176 -6.49 -22.80 1.33
CA GLU A 176 -5.26 -22.54 2.08
C GLU A 176 -4.66 -21.17 1.73
N ILE A 177 -4.45 -20.33 2.73
CA ILE A 177 -3.90 -18.98 2.54
C ILE A 177 -2.47 -19.01 1.95
N PRO A 178 -2.10 -18.04 1.11
CA PRO A 178 -0.82 -18.03 0.41
C PRO A 178 0.35 -17.50 1.27
N TYR A 179 0.33 -17.80 2.57
CA TYR A 179 1.39 -17.41 3.50
C TYR A 179 1.97 -18.62 4.22
N LEU A 180 3.21 -18.52 4.68
CA LEU A 180 3.75 -19.47 5.66
C LEU A 180 3.05 -19.20 7.00
N GLU A 181 2.38 -20.23 7.52
CA GLU A 181 1.55 -20.11 8.72
C GLU A 181 2.31 -19.55 9.92
N SER A 182 3.55 -20.04 10.15
CA SER A 182 4.38 -19.56 11.26
C SER A 182 4.75 -18.08 11.15
N GLU A 183 5.05 -17.58 9.94
CA GLU A 183 5.42 -16.19 9.72
C GLU A 183 4.18 -15.27 9.78
N TYR A 184 3.04 -15.76 9.31
CA TYR A 184 1.78 -15.03 9.41
C TYR A 184 1.30 -14.94 10.87
N LEU A 185 1.47 -16.00 11.64
CA LEU A 185 1.19 -15.99 13.07
C LEU A 185 2.14 -15.03 13.83
N GLU A 186 3.44 -15.04 13.48
CA GLU A 186 4.41 -14.09 14.03
C GLU A 186 3.97 -12.63 13.79
N PHE A 187 3.53 -12.32 12.57
CA PHE A 187 2.99 -11.02 12.20
C PHE A 187 1.80 -10.62 13.08
N LYS A 188 0.79 -11.50 13.22
CA LYS A 188 -0.41 -11.24 14.04
C LYS A 188 -0.05 -11.00 15.51
N ASN A 189 0.75 -11.90 16.08
CA ASN A 189 1.18 -11.79 17.48
C ASN A 189 1.98 -10.49 17.73
N LYS A 190 2.78 -10.07 16.77
CA LYS A 190 3.56 -8.85 16.89
C LYS A 190 2.67 -7.60 16.92
N ILE A 191 1.60 -7.56 16.10
CA ILE A 191 0.62 -6.48 16.11
C ILE A 191 -0.18 -6.47 17.42
N GLU A 192 -0.61 -7.63 17.89
CA GLU A 192 -1.34 -7.76 19.15
C GLU A 192 -0.50 -7.27 20.34
N ASN A 193 0.77 -7.66 20.41
CA ASN A 193 1.69 -7.18 21.44
C ASN A 193 1.89 -5.66 21.37
N LEU A 194 1.96 -5.09 20.15
CA LEU A 194 2.07 -3.65 19.98
C LEU A 194 0.81 -2.94 20.46
N SER A 195 -0.38 -3.46 20.13
CA SER A 195 -1.66 -2.92 20.59
C SER A 195 -1.76 -2.91 22.13
N GLN A 196 -1.40 -4.03 22.77
CA GLN A 196 -1.41 -4.13 24.22
C GLN A 196 -0.43 -3.16 24.89
N LYS A 197 0.72 -2.92 24.26
CA LYS A 197 1.76 -2.02 24.78
C LYS A 197 1.40 -0.55 24.63
N GLU A 198 0.87 -0.18 23.47
CA GLU A 198 0.65 1.22 23.07
C GLU A 198 -0.81 1.68 23.27
N GLY A 199 -1.75 0.77 23.54
CA GLY A 199 -3.11 1.07 23.95
C GLY A 199 -4.08 1.46 22.82
N PHE A 200 -3.79 1.08 21.57
CA PHE A 200 -4.71 1.32 20.45
C PHE A 200 -5.70 0.17 20.25
N TYR A 201 -6.81 0.45 19.57
CA TYR A 201 -7.81 -0.56 19.25
C TYR A 201 -7.33 -1.51 18.14
N LEU A 202 -7.48 -2.83 18.36
CA LEU A 202 -7.13 -3.85 17.39
C LEU A 202 -8.24 -4.89 17.24
N LYS A 203 -8.66 -5.15 15.99
CA LYS A 203 -9.58 -6.25 15.66
C LYS A 203 -8.94 -7.16 14.60
N ASN A 204 -9.21 -8.46 14.72
CA ASN A 204 -8.79 -9.43 13.70
C ASN A 204 -10.01 -9.80 12.83
N TYR A 205 -10.06 -9.27 11.62
CA TYR A 205 -11.13 -9.52 10.65
C TYR A 205 -10.72 -10.50 9.55
N GLU A 206 -9.63 -11.26 9.73
CA GLU A 206 -9.13 -12.17 8.69
C GLU A 206 -10.18 -13.15 8.14
N ASN A 207 -11.14 -13.56 8.97
CA ASN A 207 -12.21 -14.50 8.62
C ASN A 207 -13.59 -13.84 8.46
N LEU A 208 -13.65 -12.51 8.42
CA LEU A 208 -14.93 -11.79 8.42
C LEU A 208 -15.76 -12.03 7.16
N ILE A 209 -15.10 -12.11 6.00
CA ILE A 209 -15.80 -12.14 4.72
C ILE A 209 -16.10 -13.58 4.30
N PRO A 210 -17.39 -13.95 4.13
CA PRO A 210 -17.80 -15.27 3.67
C PRO A 210 -17.29 -15.60 2.26
N PRO A 211 -17.12 -16.90 1.94
CA PRO A 211 -16.56 -17.36 0.66
C PRO A 211 -17.27 -16.84 -0.59
N GLU A 212 -18.57 -16.67 -0.55
CA GLU A 212 -19.41 -16.19 -1.65
C GLU A 212 -19.14 -14.75 -2.09
N HIS A 213 -18.47 -13.97 -1.24
CA HIS A 213 -18.08 -12.58 -1.54
C HIS A 213 -16.66 -12.44 -2.07
N TRP A 214 -15.95 -13.57 -2.28
CA TRP A 214 -14.66 -13.57 -2.95
C TRP A 214 -14.81 -13.85 -4.44
N GLY A 215 -14.01 -13.15 -5.24
CA GLY A 215 -14.02 -13.26 -6.68
C GLY A 215 -12.87 -14.08 -7.25
N LEU A 216 -12.75 -13.97 -8.56
CA LEU A 216 -11.61 -14.41 -9.33
C LEU A 216 -10.85 -13.18 -9.83
N LYS A 217 -9.57 -13.32 -10.05
CA LYS A 217 -8.70 -12.33 -10.69
C LYS A 217 -8.10 -12.90 -11.97
N ASP A 218 -7.54 -12.03 -12.79
CA ASP A 218 -6.76 -12.45 -13.94
C ASP A 218 -5.62 -13.40 -13.53
N SER A 219 -5.36 -14.39 -14.40
CA SER A 219 -4.27 -15.33 -14.16
C SER A 219 -2.93 -14.65 -13.91
N THR A 220 -2.19 -15.20 -12.95
CA THR A 220 -0.79 -14.84 -12.66
C THR A 220 0.16 -15.32 -13.74
N THR A 221 -0.27 -16.26 -14.60
CA THR A 221 0.54 -16.83 -15.68
C THR A 221 -0.03 -16.46 -17.05
N VAL A 222 0.82 -16.55 -18.08
CA VAL A 222 0.40 -16.37 -19.46
C VAL A 222 -0.49 -17.55 -19.87
N ASP A 223 -1.59 -17.26 -20.57
CA ASP A 223 -2.61 -18.24 -21.04
C ASP A 223 -3.25 -19.07 -19.89
N GLY A 224 -3.18 -18.59 -18.64
CA GLY A 224 -3.84 -19.25 -17.51
C GLY A 224 -5.30 -18.84 -17.38
N GLU A 225 -6.09 -19.73 -16.78
CA GLU A 225 -7.48 -19.45 -16.42
C GLU A 225 -7.57 -18.45 -15.26
N PRO A 226 -8.70 -17.74 -15.09
CA PRO A 226 -8.93 -16.90 -13.93
C PRO A 226 -8.67 -17.65 -12.61
N GLU A 227 -8.02 -16.98 -11.68
CA GLU A 227 -7.53 -17.55 -10.43
C GLU A 227 -8.26 -16.96 -9.22
N LEU A 228 -8.24 -17.69 -8.10
CA LEU A 228 -8.82 -17.21 -6.85
C LEU A 228 -8.16 -15.89 -6.41
N ASP A 229 -8.97 -14.90 -6.11
CA ASP A 229 -8.46 -13.68 -5.47
C ASP A 229 -8.49 -13.86 -3.95
N PHE A 230 -7.34 -13.67 -3.32
CA PHE A 230 -7.16 -13.80 -1.87
C PHE A 230 -7.31 -12.48 -1.11
N MET A 231 -7.31 -11.35 -1.83
CA MET A 231 -7.12 -10.03 -1.24
C MET A 231 -8.21 -9.03 -1.60
N HIS A 232 -8.94 -9.29 -2.71
CA HIS A 232 -9.98 -8.39 -3.17
C HIS A 232 -11.31 -9.12 -3.17
N PHE A 233 -12.15 -8.76 -2.23
CA PHE A 233 -13.53 -9.25 -2.17
C PHE A 233 -14.47 -8.34 -2.98
N GLN A 234 -15.64 -8.86 -3.28
CA GLN A 234 -16.69 -8.19 -4.06
C GLN A 234 -17.46 -7.18 -3.22
N GLU A 235 -18.41 -6.47 -3.85
CA GLU A 235 -19.22 -5.43 -3.23
C GLU A 235 -19.86 -5.86 -1.90
N GLY A 236 -20.46 -7.07 -1.85
CA GLY A 236 -21.05 -7.58 -0.61
C GLY A 236 -20.05 -7.72 0.55
N GLY A 237 -18.81 -8.10 0.23
CA GLY A 237 -17.75 -8.15 1.24
C GLY A 237 -17.34 -6.75 1.74
N HIS A 238 -17.34 -5.75 0.86
CA HIS A 238 -17.07 -4.36 1.27
C HIS A 238 -18.17 -3.81 2.19
N ILE A 239 -19.43 -4.16 1.92
CA ILE A 239 -20.56 -3.77 2.79
C ILE A 239 -20.39 -4.39 4.17
N ILE A 240 -20.16 -5.70 4.26
CA ILE A 240 -19.95 -6.40 5.52
C ILE A 240 -18.81 -5.78 6.34
N LEU A 241 -17.66 -5.52 5.69
CA LEU A 241 -16.52 -4.90 6.38
C LEU A 241 -16.86 -3.50 6.88
N ALA A 242 -17.53 -2.68 6.05
CA ALA A 242 -17.89 -1.32 6.42
C ALA A 242 -18.88 -1.28 7.59
N GLU A 243 -19.92 -2.13 7.56
CA GLU A 243 -20.90 -2.24 8.64
C GLU A 243 -20.22 -2.69 9.95
N THR A 244 -19.37 -3.71 9.89
CA THR A 244 -18.63 -4.22 11.07
C THR A 244 -17.71 -3.15 11.69
N ILE A 245 -17.03 -2.36 10.85
CA ILE A 245 -16.19 -1.25 11.34
C ILE A 245 -17.06 -0.16 11.95
N PHE A 246 -18.18 0.16 11.32
CA PHE A 246 -19.10 1.19 11.80
C PHE A 246 -19.72 0.83 13.16
N GLU A 247 -20.22 -0.40 13.30
CA GLU A 247 -20.74 -0.93 14.58
C GLU A 247 -19.68 -0.86 15.69
N PHE A 248 -18.44 -1.26 15.38
CA PHE A 248 -17.36 -1.15 16.37
C PHE A 248 -17.09 0.30 16.80
N LEU A 249 -17.12 1.24 15.86
CA LEU A 249 -16.88 2.65 16.17
C LEU A 249 -18.01 3.26 17.01
N GLU A 250 -19.27 2.86 16.76
CA GLU A 250 -20.41 3.31 17.56
C GLU A 250 -20.40 2.73 18.99
N ASP A 251 -20.11 1.42 19.12
CA ASP A 251 -20.25 0.72 20.40
C ASP A 251 -19.09 0.98 21.36
N GLU A 252 -17.83 0.98 20.86
CA GLU A 252 -16.64 1.00 21.74
C GLU A 252 -15.90 2.35 21.77
N MET A 253 -16.02 3.19 20.71
CA MET A 253 -15.30 4.46 20.69
C MET A 253 -16.12 5.66 21.17
N ASP A 254 -17.46 5.55 21.24
CA ASP A 254 -18.33 6.60 21.79
C ASP A 254 -18.56 6.44 23.32
N GLU A 255 -18.30 5.24 23.90
CA GLU A 255 -18.40 5.05 25.36
C GLU A 255 -17.25 5.72 26.15
N ASP A 256 -16.13 6.08 25.49
CA ASP A 256 -14.99 6.74 26.12
C ASP A 256 -15.09 8.29 26.13
N LYS A 257 -16.22 8.87 25.68
CA LYS A 257 -16.51 10.33 25.75
C LYS A 257 -17.42 10.67 26.93
#